data_e2e47b8bc53efabf7c38d60232332acd
#
_entry.id   e2e47b8bc53efabf7c38d60232332acd
#
_cell.length_a   1.000
_cell.length_b   1.000
_cell.length_c   1.000
_cell.angle_alpha   90.00
_cell.angle_beta   90.00
_cell.angle_gamma   90.00
#
_symmetry.space_group_name_H-M   'P 1'
#
loop_
_entity.id
_entity.type
_entity.pdbx_description
1 polymer ?
#
loop_
_entity_poly.entity_id
_entity_poly.type
_entity_poly.pdbx_seq_one_letter_code
_entity_poly.pdbx_strand_id
1 'polypeptide(L)'
;MNNDQKIIIPNGGIILNRVHLEIGDGFVRHSYELDERFTNRRNFIMGGFLSTMLDGLCGHALHTVHDKQHVTLELKTIFLAPAKVGKFVGEGKVIKAGKTIGFSESTLWDDSSNEIAKASATFKILN
;
A
#
# COMPACT_ATOMS: atom_id res chain seq x y z
N MET A 1 -14.02 -4.62 13.10
CA MET A 1 -13.72 -3.24 12.65
C MET A 1 -14.96 -2.64 12.01
N ASN A 2 -15.32 -1.44 12.38
CA ASN A 2 -16.44 -0.77 11.74
C ASN A 2 -16.03 -0.15 10.39
N ASN A 3 -17.02 0.26 9.59
CA ASN A 3 -16.76 0.84 8.26
C ASN A 3 -15.95 2.14 8.33
N ASP A 4 -16.13 2.94 9.38
CA ASP A 4 -15.42 4.20 9.52
C ASP A 4 -13.91 3.99 9.64
N GLN A 5 -13.48 2.96 10.36
CA GLN A 5 -12.05 2.63 10.48
C GLN A 5 -11.47 2.19 9.13
N LYS A 6 -12.25 1.52 8.29
CA LYS A 6 -11.78 1.05 6.97
C LYS A 6 -11.54 2.20 6.00
N ILE A 7 -12.24 3.33 6.16
CA ILE A 7 -12.12 4.48 5.28
C ILE A 7 -11.19 5.58 5.83
N ILE A 8 -10.68 5.44 7.06
CA ILE A 8 -9.75 6.41 7.63
C ILE A 8 -8.42 6.34 6.89
N ILE A 9 -7.91 7.51 6.49
CA ILE A 9 -6.60 7.62 5.88
C ILE A 9 -5.59 7.97 6.97
N PRO A 10 -4.59 7.11 7.24
CA PRO A 10 -3.57 7.42 8.25
C PRO A 10 -2.68 8.58 7.81
N ASN A 11 -1.98 9.19 8.77
CA ASN A 11 -1.14 10.35 8.52
C ASN A 11 -0.13 10.16 7.38
N GLY A 12 0.49 8.98 7.29
CA GLY A 12 1.40 8.67 6.19
C GLY A 12 0.72 8.67 4.83
N GLY A 13 -0.54 8.22 4.78
CA GLY A 13 -1.35 8.28 3.56
C GLY A 13 -1.70 9.72 3.17
N ILE A 14 -1.94 10.59 4.14
CA ILE A 14 -2.21 12.00 3.87
C ILE A 14 -1.00 12.65 3.20
N ILE A 15 0.22 12.39 3.69
CA ILE A 15 1.45 12.93 3.09
C ILE A 15 1.60 12.47 1.64
N LEU A 16 1.20 11.24 1.33
CA LEU A 16 1.27 10.67 -0.02
C LEU A 16 0.09 11.06 -0.90
N ASN A 17 -0.81 11.92 -0.41
CA ASN A 17 -2.05 12.28 -1.09
C ASN A 17 -2.88 11.06 -1.47
N ARG A 18 -2.97 10.10 -0.55
CA ARG A 18 -3.70 8.85 -0.77
C ARG A 18 -5.20 9.09 -0.80
N VAL A 19 -5.83 8.56 -1.84
CA VAL A 19 -7.29 8.55 -1.98
C VAL A 19 -7.74 7.09 -2.12
N HIS A 20 -8.77 6.71 -1.39
CA HIS A 20 -9.33 5.37 -1.50
C HIS A 20 -10.28 5.32 -2.70
N LEU A 21 -9.93 4.54 -3.71
CA LEU A 21 -10.74 4.39 -4.93
C LEU A 21 -11.71 3.24 -4.82
N GLU A 22 -11.30 2.15 -4.16
CA GLU A 22 -12.12 0.95 -4.00
C GLU A 22 -11.70 0.22 -2.73
N ILE A 23 -12.70 -0.27 -1.99
CA ILE A 23 -12.50 -1.10 -0.79
C ILE A 23 -13.46 -2.28 -0.91
N GLY A 24 -12.91 -3.49 -0.94
CA GLY A 24 -13.68 -4.73 -0.98
C GLY A 24 -13.22 -5.70 0.08
N ASP A 25 -13.74 -6.91 0.07
CA ASP A 25 -13.30 -7.98 0.95
C ASP A 25 -11.93 -8.48 0.50
N GLY A 26 -10.90 -8.16 1.29
CA GLY A 26 -9.53 -8.56 0.98
C GLY A 26 -8.91 -7.79 -0.17
N PHE A 27 -9.47 -6.66 -0.55
CA PHE A 27 -8.99 -5.89 -1.69
C PHE A 27 -9.15 -4.40 -1.46
N VAL A 28 -8.13 -3.62 -1.84
CA VAL A 28 -8.19 -2.15 -1.87
C VAL A 28 -7.51 -1.63 -3.12
N ARG A 29 -7.98 -0.47 -3.57
CA ARG A 29 -7.30 0.32 -4.60
C ARG A 29 -7.16 1.75 -4.10
N HIS A 30 -5.95 2.29 -4.17
CA HIS A 30 -5.65 3.68 -3.79
C HIS A 30 -5.04 4.41 -4.96
N SER A 31 -5.26 5.74 -5.02
CA SER A 31 -4.44 6.63 -5.83
C SER A 31 -3.52 7.44 -4.92
N TYR A 32 -2.42 7.91 -5.50
CA TYR A 32 -1.42 8.75 -4.83
C TYR A 32 -0.97 9.84 -5.78
N GLU A 33 -0.46 10.94 -5.23
CA GLU A 33 0.17 11.98 -6.02
C GLU A 33 1.40 12.47 -5.28
N LEU A 34 2.57 12.30 -5.89
CA LEU A 34 3.85 12.61 -5.29
C LEU A 34 4.59 13.66 -6.12
N ASP A 35 5.19 14.62 -5.42
CA ASP A 35 5.97 15.69 -6.02
C ASP A 35 7.47 15.49 -5.77
N GLU A 36 8.28 16.50 -6.11
CA GLU A 36 9.73 16.42 -6.03
C GLU A 36 10.28 16.24 -4.62
N ARG A 37 9.50 16.46 -3.57
CA ARG A 37 9.95 16.22 -2.18
C ARG A 37 10.27 14.75 -1.93
N PHE A 38 9.74 13.86 -2.75
CA PHE A 38 9.89 12.41 -2.59
C PHE A 38 10.96 11.84 -3.50
N THR A 39 11.73 12.69 -4.20
CA THR A 39 12.68 12.23 -5.21
C THR A 39 14.10 12.14 -4.67
N ASN A 40 14.90 11.32 -5.36
CA ASN A 40 16.34 11.22 -5.16
C ASN A 40 17.08 12.20 -6.08
N ARG A 41 18.41 12.11 -6.11
CA ARG A 41 19.27 12.98 -6.95
C ARG A 41 18.96 12.91 -8.44
N ARG A 42 18.34 11.82 -8.91
CA ARG A 42 18.05 11.61 -10.33
C ARG A 42 16.62 11.99 -10.68
N ASN A 43 15.91 12.61 -9.74
CA ASN A 43 14.51 13.01 -9.91
C ASN A 43 13.54 11.83 -10.05
N PHE A 44 13.89 10.67 -9.49
CA PHE A 44 12.99 9.55 -9.36
C PHE A 44 12.48 9.45 -7.93
N ILE A 45 11.26 8.98 -7.76
CA ILE A 45 10.70 8.72 -6.43
C ILE A 45 11.58 7.69 -5.72
N MET A 46 11.97 8.00 -4.49
CA MET A 46 12.80 7.10 -3.69
C MET A 46 12.07 5.79 -3.41
N GLY A 47 12.80 4.68 -3.49
CA GLY A 47 12.24 3.35 -3.28
C GLY A 47 11.56 3.19 -1.92
N GLY A 48 12.05 3.87 -0.88
CA GLY A 48 11.42 3.84 0.43
C GLY A 48 9.99 4.36 0.43
N PHE A 49 9.68 5.39 -0.37
CA PHE A 49 8.31 5.90 -0.49
C PHE A 49 7.42 4.95 -1.29
N LEU A 50 7.96 4.31 -2.32
CA LEU A 50 7.25 3.27 -3.06
C LEU A 50 6.90 2.10 -2.13
N SER A 51 7.85 1.68 -1.29
CA SER A 51 7.62 0.62 -0.30
C SER A 51 6.57 1.02 0.72
N THR A 52 6.53 2.28 1.14
CA THR A 52 5.51 2.78 2.07
C THR A 52 4.11 2.64 1.47
N MET A 53 3.96 3.01 0.19
CA MET A 53 2.68 2.85 -0.49
C MET A 53 2.26 1.38 -0.58
N LEU A 54 3.20 0.51 -0.95
CA LEU A 54 2.94 -0.93 -1.08
C LEU A 54 2.61 -1.57 0.26
N ASP A 55 3.30 -1.20 1.35
CA ASP A 55 3.01 -1.68 2.70
C ASP A 55 1.61 -1.26 3.14
N GLY A 56 1.25 0.00 2.89
CA GLY A 56 -0.07 0.53 3.22
C GLY A 56 -1.19 -0.18 2.45
N LEU A 57 -0.96 -0.51 1.19
CA LEU A 57 -1.91 -1.28 0.39
C LEU A 57 -2.12 -2.69 0.96
N CYS A 58 -1.03 -3.36 1.31
CA CYS A 58 -1.09 -4.69 1.92
C CYS A 58 -1.82 -4.66 3.26
N GLY A 59 -1.48 -3.70 4.12
CA GLY A 59 -2.08 -3.59 5.44
C GLY A 59 -3.55 -3.22 5.39
N HIS A 60 -3.93 -2.28 4.52
CA HIS A 60 -5.32 -1.88 4.37
C HIS A 60 -6.17 -3.03 3.82
N ALA A 61 -5.65 -3.80 2.86
CA ALA A 61 -6.35 -4.98 2.36
C ALA A 61 -6.65 -5.96 3.50
N LEU A 62 -5.67 -6.20 4.38
CA LEU A 62 -5.85 -7.08 5.52
C LEU A 62 -6.91 -6.53 6.50
N HIS A 63 -6.94 -5.21 6.71
CA HIS A 63 -7.95 -4.56 7.56
C HIS A 63 -9.38 -4.76 7.05
N THR A 64 -9.58 -5.08 5.79
CA THR A 64 -10.93 -5.30 5.25
C THR A 64 -11.52 -6.64 5.70
N VAL A 65 -10.71 -7.58 6.18
CA VAL A 65 -11.15 -8.94 6.49
C VAL A 65 -11.08 -9.30 7.97
N HIS A 66 -10.62 -8.38 8.84
CA HIS A 66 -10.66 -8.57 10.29
C HIS A 66 -10.79 -7.22 10.99
N ASP A 67 -11.17 -7.26 12.27
CA ASP A 67 -11.39 -6.06 13.09
C ASP A 67 -10.31 -5.85 14.16
N LYS A 68 -9.19 -6.56 14.04
CA LYS A 68 -8.05 -6.44 14.96
C LYS A 68 -6.96 -5.59 14.33
N GLN A 69 -6.09 -5.03 15.18
CA GLN A 69 -4.91 -4.35 14.70
C GLN A 69 -3.86 -5.36 14.23
N HIS A 70 -2.95 -4.92 13.39
CA HIS A 70 -1.84 -5.75 12.94
C HIS A 70 -0.61 -4.89 12.73
N VAL A 71 0.55 -5.54 12.71
CA VAL A 71 1.83 -4.90 12.42
C VAL A 71 2.56 -5.70 11.35
N THR A 72 3.32 -5.00 10.50
CA THR A 72 4.13 -5.62 9.47
C THR A 72 5.31 -6.34 10.11
N LEU A 73 5.47 -7.63 9.82
CA LEU A 73 6.64 -8.42 10.22
C LEU A 73 7.70 -8.43 9.14
N GLU A 74 7.28 -8.52 7.89
CA GLU A 74 8.17 -8.58 6.74
C GLU A 74 7.50 -7.92 5.56
N LEU A 75 8.27 -7.12 4.84
CA LEU A 75 7.85 -6.51 3.58
C LEU A 75 8.94 -6.78 2.56
N LYS A 76 8.61 -7.50 1.51
CA LYS A 76 9.51 -7.73 0.37
C LYS A 76 9.02 -6.89 -0.79
N THR A 77 9.84 -5.97 -1.26
CA THR A 77 9.52 -5.08 -2.39
C THR A 77 10.44 -5.38 -3.56
N ILE A 78 9.86 -5.42 -4.75
CA ILE A 78 10.60 -5.54 -6.02
C ILE A 78 10.30 -4.27 -6.81
N PHE A 79 11.35 -3.56 -7.23
CA PHE A 79 11.23 -2.36 -8.06
C PHE A 79 11.43 -2.77 -9.51
N LEU A 80 10.42 -2.51 -10.34
CA LEU A 80 10.39 -2.98 -11.73
C LEU A 80 10.73 -1.89 -12.74
N ALA A 81 10.51 -0.62 -12.37
CA ALA A 81 10.79 0.52 -13.23
C ALA A 81 11.01 1.78 -12.39
N PRO A 82 11.79 2.76 -12.90
CA PRO A 82 11.93 4.04 -12.21
C PRO A 82 10.59 4.78 -12.19
N ALA A 83 10.29 5.44 -11.07
CA ALA A 83 9.06 6.19 -10.90
C ALA A 83 9.35 7.69 -10.90
N LYS A 84 8.66 8.43 -11.75
CA LYS A 84 8.75 9.90 -11.81
C LYS A 84 7.67 10.52 -10.93
N VAL A 85 7.81 11.82 -10.63
CA VAL A 85 6.77 12.58 -9.93
C VAL A 85 5.46 12.49 -10.70
N GLY A 86 4.34 12.51 -9.98
CA GLY A 86 3.02 12.49 -10.58
C GLY A 86 2.08 11.54 -9.85
N LYS A 87 1.16 11.00 -10.60
CA LYS A 87 0.09 10.16 -10.06
C LYS A 87 0.44 8.68 -10.17
N PHE A 88 -0.01 7.93 -9.14
CA PHE A 88 0.14 6.49 -9.05
C PHE A 88 -1.18 5.86 -8.65
N VAL A 89 -1.38 4.62 -9.06
CA VAL A 89 -2.48 3.79 -8.60
C VAL A 89 -1.89 2.49 -8.05
N GLY A 90 -2.37 2.07 -6.90
CA GLY A 90 -1.94 0.82 -6.30
C GLY A 90 -3.12 -0.05 -5.90
N GLU A 91 -2.88 -1.34 -5.87
CA GLU A 91 -3.85 -2.35 -5.42
C GLU A 91 -3.22 -3.24 -4.38
N GLY A 92 -3.97 -3.53 -3.33
CA GLY A 92 -3.60 -4.48 -2.31
C GLY A 92 -4.60 -5.62 -2.26
N LYS A 93 -4.11 -6.83 -2.02
CA LYS A 93 -4.92 -8.03 -2.02
C LYS A 93 -4.46 -8.99 -0.93
N VAL A 94 -5.40 -9.48 -0.14
CA VAL A 94 -5.11 -10.52 0.85
C VAL A 94 -4.88 -11.85 0.14
N ILE A 95 -3.77 -12.52 0.47
CA ILE A 95 -3.50 -13.89 0.04
C ILE A 95 -4.14 -14.86 1.02
N LYS A 96 -3.91 -14.62 2.32
CA LYS A 96 -4.47 -15.45 3.38
C LYS A 96 -4.54 -14.64 4.67
N ALA A 97 -5.69 -14.64 5.31
CA ALA A 97 -5.86 -14.08 6.65
C ALA A 97 -6.05 -15.23 7.63
N GLY A 98 -5.00 -15.55 8.35
CA GLY A 98 -5.06 -16.55 9.43
C GLY A 98 -5.51 -15.90 10.73
N LYS A 99 -5.48 -16.68 11.80
CA LYS A 99 -5.89 -16.23 13.12
C LYS A 99 -4.89 -15.26 13.75
N THR A 100 -3.61 -15.48 13.54
CA THR A 100 -2.52 -14.68 14.13
C THR A 100 -1.57 -14.10 13.09
N ILE A 101 -1.57 -14.62 11.87
CA ILE A 101 -0.69 -14.20 10.78
C ILE A 101 -1.54 -13.94 9.54
N GLY A 102 -1.28 -12.82 8.87
CA GLY A 102 -1.89 -12.48 7.60
C GLY A 102 -0.84 -12.26 6.53
N PHE A 103 -1.21 -12.58 5.29
CA PHE A 103 -0.37 -12.41 4.11
C PHE A 103 -1.12 -11.61 3.07
N SER A 104 -0.45 -10.60 2.52
CA SER A 104 -1.01 -9.77 1.45
C SER A 104 0.04 -9.51 0.37
N GLU A 105 -0.43 -9.12 -0.79
CA GLU A 105 0.42 -8.65 -1.87
C GLU A 105 -0.10 -7.33 -2.42
N SER A 106 0.77 -6.56 -3.06
CA SER A 106 0.39 -5.27 -3.63
C SER A 106 1.16 -4.99 -4.91
N THR A 107 0.58 -4.14 -5.74
CA THR A 107 1.18 -3.69 -7.00
C THR A 107 0.95 -2.20 -7.15
N LEU A 108 1.92 -1.50 -7.72
CA LEU A 108 1.86 -0.07 -7.95
C LEU A 108 2.12 0.22 -9.43
N TRP A 109 1.27 1.05 -10.02
CA TRP A 109 1.38 1.52 -11.40
C TRP A 109 1.55 3.03 -11.45
N ASP A 110 2.25 3.53 -12.47
CA ASP A 110 2.29 4.96 -12.76
C ASP A 110 1.04 5.39 -13.55
N ASP A 111 0.98 6.69 -13.88
CA ASP A 111 -0.16 7.27 -14.60
C ASP A 111 -0.32 6.74 -16.03
N SER A 112 0.73 6.13 -16.59
CA SER A 112 0.70 5.50 -17.91
C SER A 112 0.46 3.98 -17.84
N SER A 113 0.05 3.49 -16.66
CA SER A 113 -0.22 2.08 -16.40
C SER A 113 1.01 1.17 -16.50
N ASN A 114 2.21 1.75 -16.34
CA ASN A 114 3.42 0.95 -16.22
C ASN A 114 3.52 0.39 -14.80
N GLU A 115 3.84 -0.88 -14.68
CA GLU A 115 4.07 -1.53 -13.39
C GLU A 115 5.40 -1.05 -12.81
N ILE A 116 5.34 -0.35 -11.68
CA ILE A 116 6.51 0.29 -11.07
C ILE A 116 7.14 -0.61 -10.02
N ALA A 117 6.31 -1.25 -9.19
CA ALA A 117 6.79 -2.05 -8.08
C ALA A 117 5.73 -3.01 -7.61
N LYS A 118 6.17 -4.06 -6.94
CA LYS A 118 5.33 -5.07 -6.29
C LYS A 118 5.86 -5.38 -4.92
N ALA A 119 4.97 -5.83 -4.04
CA ALA A 119 5.38 -6.27 -2.72
C ALA A 119 4.55 -7.46 -2.25
N SER A 120 5.14 -8.22 -1.35
CA SER A 120 4.44 -9.18 -0.51
C SER A 120 4.76 -8.83 0.94
N ALA A 121 3.77 -9.00 1.82
CA ALA A 121 3.92 -8.64 3.21
C ALA A 121 3.33 -9.72 4.11
N THR A 122 3.98 -9.92 5.26
CA THR A 122 3.52 -10.77 6.34
C THR A 122 3.22 -9.90 7.54
N PHE A 123 2.07 -10.10 8.15
CA PHE A 123 1.60 -9.32 9.29
C PHE A 123 1.34 -10.21 10.50
N LYS A 124 1.66 -9.67 11.67
CA LYS A 124 1.20 -10.21 12.94
C LYS A 124 -0.14 -9.57 13.27
N ILE A 125 -1.18 -10.38 13.43
CA ILE A 125 -2.50 -9.92 13.87
C ILE A 125 -2.49 -9.87 15.39
N LEU A 126 -2.78 -8.71 15.95
CA LEU A 126 -2.75 -8.46 17.40
C LEU A 126 -4.12 -8.76 18.03
N ASN A 127 -4.09 -9.10 19.29
CA ASN A 127 -5.33 -9.35 20.05
C ASN A 127 -5.99 -8.03 20.48
#